data_94cc35d722385ffbf2d780546ec28ea9
#
_entry.id   94cc35d722385ffbf2d780546ec28ea9
#
_cell.length_a   1.000
_cell.length_b   1.000
_cell.length_c   1.000
_cell.angle_alpha   90.00
_cell.angle_beta   90.00
_cell.angle_gamma   90.00
#
_symmetry.space_group_name_H-M   'P 1'
#
loop_
_entity.id
_entity.type
_entity.pdbx_description
1 polymer ?
#
loop_
_entity_poly.entity_id
_entity_poly.type
_entity_poly.pdbx_seq_one_letter_code
_entity_poly.pdbx_strand_id
1 'polypeptide(L)'
;MKKKNQKLQDIIGIACGVLLLVIMAVCIISSNTTKTVGDTNVSAEAQTLTGTAQGRNGPVEVEVVADAERIYQISVLNHEETEGLGTVAVEKLPPAIYENQSLAVDAIAGATITSEAIKEAVIAALESGGLDPSVFQNEVAAAAPVDKTDVELECDVVVVGAGGAGLTASVFATQQGQQVILLEKMPFVGGNSLRAEGGMNAADTKVEAELGITDSTVDNFVEDTLRLGHNRADPALVRTMAENSAEAVDWLFSIDAPLTKVVATGGTQHKYLHKPENGEPVGEYLVEKLKVQAEQLGIDVRVNTKATEILMEDGQAVGVKAEDDEHNYIIHAKSVVLTTGGFGANFELMASYDPSLANAVTTNHSGATGDGIAMAQAVGADTVDMDQIQLHPTVIQQDGTLVSESVRSHGAVIVNTEGKRFVNDLAGRDVVSQAELKQPDGYCFIIFDQHLYDEVELTHKFVERGFTITGETYEELAQNMGLQGDAVQNFVDTMNTWNESVAKYKADGTPDAEWGRDNGMDDDLSTAPFYAIKIAPGIHHTMGGIKINSNAEVIDTAGNVIPGLFAAGETTGGIHGGNRVGGNAVCDFIVFGRIAGKSAATFADNVALPNAA
;
A
#
# COMPACT_ATOMS: atom_id res chain seq x y z
N MET A 1 23.86 -45.76 -38.13
CA MET A 1 24.42 -44.67 -37.35
C MET A 1 23.40 -43.57 -37.00
N LYS A 2 22.54 -43.05 -37.91
CA LYS A 2 21.58 -41.97 -37.61
C LYS A 2 20.56 -42.26 -36.45
N LYS A 3 20.00 -43.49 -36.37
CA LYS A 3 19.05 -43.85 -35.29
C LYS A 3 19.67 -43.96 -33.88
N LYS A 4 21.00 -44.20 -33.79
CA LYS A 4 21.68 -44.29 -32.50
C LYS A 4 22.02 -42.91 -31.91
N ASN A 5 22.28 -41.93 -32.80
CA ASN A 5 22.53 -40.54 -32.40
C ASN A 5 21.22 -39.82 -31.95
N GLN A 6 20.10 -40.17 -32.56
CA GLN A 6 18.78 -39.58 -32.15
C GLN A 6 18.35 -40.04 -30.76
N LYS A 7 18.48 -41.35 -30.45
CA LYS A 7 18.23 -41.86 -29.10
C LYS A 7 19.16 -41.27 -28.05
N LEU A 8 20.39 -40.95 -28.39
CA LEU A 8 21.34 -40.33 -27.47
C LEU A 8 20.96 -38.84 -27.22
N GLN A 9 20.50 -38.12 -28.24
CA GLN A 9 19.99 -36.74 -28.10
C GLN A 9 18.69 -36.69 -27.30
N ASP A 10 17.78 -37.64 -27.48
CA ASP A 10 16.55 -37.75 -26.70
C ASP A 10 16.83 -38.04 -25.22
N ILE A 11 17.81 -38.93 -24.93
CA ILE A 11 18.22 -39.22 -23.53
C ILE A 11 18.92 -38.03 -22.89
N ILE A 12 19.74 -37.27 -23.61
CA ILE A 12 20.38 -36.05 -23.12
C ILE A 12 19.31 -34.96 -22.86
N GLY A 13 18.32 -34.79 -23.76
CA GLY A 13 17.23 -33.86 -23.59
C GLY A 13 16.37 -34.14 -22.35
N ILE A 14 16.05 -35.43 -22.10
CA ILE A 14 15.32 -35.86 -20.90
C ILE A 14 16.17 -35.65 -19.64
N ALA A 15 17.47 -35.96 -19.67
CA ALA A 15 18.36 -35.76 -18.53
C ALA A 15 18.56 -34.29 -18.21
N CYS A 16 18.66 -33.40 -19.21
CA CYS A 16 18.70 -31.96 -19.02
C CYS A 16 17.37 -31.40 -18.48
N GLY A 17 16.22 -31.90 -18.95
CA GLY A 17 14.90 -31.52 -18.45
C GLY A 17 14.69 -31.92 -16.99
N VAL A 18 15.10 -33.13 -16.61
CA VAL A 18 15.04 -33.59 -15.22
C VAL A 18 16.02 -32.82 -14.33
N LEU A 19 17.22 -32.48 -14.83
CA LEU A 19 18.19 -31.66 -14.09
C LEU A 19 17.68 -30.22 -13.90
N LEU A 20 17.02 -29.64 -14.91
CA LEU A 20 16.39 -28.32 -14.79
C LEU A 20 15.24 -28.33 -13.79
N LEU A 21 14.37 -29.36 -13.78
CA LEU A 21 13.30 -29.53 -12.81
C LEU A 21 13.84 -29.74 -11.39
N VAL A 22 14.95 -30.47 -11.23
CA VAL A 22 15.62 -30.65 -9.93
C VAL A 22 16.28 -29.34 -9.48
N ILE A 23 16.89 -28.59 -10.38
CA ILE A 23 17.48 -27.27 -10.08
C ILE A 23 16.35 -26.27 -9.73
N MET A 24 15.23 -26.23 -10.46
CA MET A 24 14.07 -25.42 -10.09
C MET A 24 13.47 -25.83 -8.74
N ALA A 25 13.31 -27.13 -8.48
CA ALA A 25 12.85 -27.61 -7.18
C ALA A 25 13.84 -27.29 -6.05
N VAL A 26 15.13 -27.37 -6.28
CA VAL A 26 16.17 -26.97 -5.31
C VAL A 26 16.21 -25.46 -5.15
N CYS A 27 15.99 -24.66 -6.19
CA CYS A 27 15.88 -23.20 -6.09
C CYS A 27 14.59 -22.77 -5.36
N ILE A 28 13.47 -23.46 -5.57
CA ILE A 28 12.21 -23.21 -4.83
C ILE A 28 12.36 -23.62 -3.36
N ILE A 29 13.09 -24.69 -3.05
CA ILE A 29 13.40 -25.10 -1.67
C ILE A 29 14.47 -24.19 -1.03
N SER A 30 15.35 -23.56 -1.81
CA SER A 30 16.41 -22.68 -1.29
C SER A 30 15.96 -21.23 -1.08
N SER A 31 14.79 -20.81 -1.60
CA SER A 31 14.19 -19.50 -1.32
C SER A 31 13.38 -19.45 -0.03
N ASN A 32 13.02 -20.60 0.56
CA ASN A 32 12.44 -20.72 1.89
C ASN A 32 13.45 -21.37 2.85
N THR A 33 14.58 -20.72 3.11
CA THR A 33 15.45 -21.12 4.22
C THR A 33 14.76 -20.72 5.53
N THR A 34 14.08 -21.68 6.16
CA THR A 34 13.62 -21.61 7.54
C THR A 34 14.77 -21.15 8.44
N LYS A 35 14.72 -19.91 8.91
CA LYS A 35 15.69 -19.38 9.86
C LYS A 35 15.26 -19.81 11.25
N THR A 36 15.85 -20.92 11.75
CA THR A 36 15.63 -21.37 13.12
C THR A 36 16.36 -20.45 14.09
N VAL A 37 15.62 -19.90 15.05
CA VAL A 37 16.18 -19.11 16.15
C VAL A 37 16.13 -19.92 17.43
N GLY A 38 17.23 -20.01 18.16
CA GLY A 38 17.25 -20.61 19.48
C GLY A 38 18.47 -21.47 19.81
N ASP A 39 18.36 -22.21 20.93
CA ASP A 39 19.41 -23.04 21.51
C ASP A 39 19.63 -24.35 20.75
N THR A 40 20.88 -24.77 20.68
CA THR A 40 21.25 -26.13 20.23
C THR A 40 21.16 -27.17 21.36
N ASN A 41 21.15 -26.73 22.64
CA ASN A 41 21.00 -27.56 23.82
C ASN A 41 19.54 -27.53 24.27
N VAL A 42 18.78 -28.54 23.85
CA VAL A 42 17.35 -28.68 24.14
C VAL A 42 17.17 -29.64 25.30
N SER A 43 16.23 -29.33 26.22
CA SER A 43 15.83 -30.23 27.30
C SER A 43 15.30 -31.57 26.77
N ALA A 44 15.53 -32.65 27.52
CA ALA A 44 14.98 -33.96 27.19
C ALA A 44 13.43 -34.03 27.33
N GLU A 45 12.82 -33.04 28.00
CA GLU A 45 11.38 -32.91 28.18
C GLU A 45 10.75 -32.00 27.11
N ALA A 46 11.57 -31.30 26.28
CA ALA A 46 11.07 -30.44 25.23
C ALA A 46 10.42 -31.24 24.08
N GLN A 47 9.33 -30.69 23.57
CA GLN A 47 8.58 -31.22 22.45
C GLN A 47 8.80 -30.34 21.22
N THR A 48 8.83 -30.94 20.02
CA THR A 48 8.76 -30.23 18.75
C THR A 48 7.29 -30.17 18.33
N LEU A 49 6.76 -28.96 18.24
CA LEU A 49 5.33 -28.68 18.08
C LEU A 49 5.14 -27.79 16.86
N THR A 50 4.04 -27.95 16.14
CA THR A 50 3.67 -27.05 15.03
C THR A 50 2.34 -26.40 15.30
N GLY A 51 2.22 -25.15 14.85
CA GLY A 51 0.99 -24.37 14.92
C GLY A 51 0.83 -23.49 13.71
N THR A 52 -0.40 -23.12 13.40
CA THR A 52 -0.75 -22.30 12.24
C THR A 52 -1.75 -21.25 12.65
N ALA A 53 -1.61 -20.03 12.15
CA ALA A 53 -2.58 -18.96 12.28
C ALA A 53 -2.69 -18.16 10.98
N GLN A 54 -3.79 -17.42 10.83
CA GLN A 54 -4.05 -16.64 9.62
C GLN A 54 -3.29 -15.34 9.63
N GLY A 55 -2.35 -15.18 8.71
CA GLY A 55 -1.64 -13.93 8.44
C GLY A 55 -2.39 -13.00 7.50
N ARG A 56 -1.69 -11.98 7.00
CA ARG A 56 -2.29 -10.98 6.10
C ARG A 56 -2.64 -11.55 4.73
N ASN A 57 -1.72 -12.30 4.12
CA ASN A 57 -1.88 -12.82 2.76
C ASN A 57 -2.19 -14.32 2.72
N GLY A 58 -1.96 -15.04 3.82
CA GLY A 58 -2.17 -16.47 3.90
C GLY A 58 -1.82 -17.02 5.29
N PRO A 59 -1.89 -18.34 5.49
CA PRO A 59 -1.54 -18.95 6.76
C PRO A 59 -0.04 -18.82 7.04
N VAL A 60 0.29 -18.52 8.31
CA VAL A 60 1.66 -18.55 8.84
C VAL A 60 1.80 -19.83 9.67
N GLU A 61 2.72 -20.69 9.29
CA GLU A 61 3.02 -21.94 9.98
C GLU A 61 4.34 -21.83 10.74
N VAL A 62 4.34 -22.20 12.01
CA VAL A 62 5.54 -22.19 12.87
C VAL A 62 5.84 -23.57 13.43
N GLU A 63 7.14 -23.82 13.65
CA GLU A 63 7.63 -24.92 14.49
C GLU A 63 8.22 -24.32 15.77
N VAL A 64 7.82 -24.86 16.91
CA VAL A 64 8.28 -24.44 18.23
C VAL A 64 8.84 -25.64 18.96
N VAL A 65 10.06 -25.52 19.47
CA VAL A 65 10.65 -26.51 20.40
C VAL A 65 10.54 -25.93 21.81
N ALA A 66 9.72 -26.52 22.67
CA ALA A 66 9.43 -25.98 24.00
C ALA A 66 9.12 -27.09 25.02
N ASP A 67 9.28 -26.77 26.29
CA ASP A 67 8.73 -27.52 27.44
C ASP A 67 7.78 -26.60 28.26
N ALA A 68 7.36 -27.05 29.43
CA ALA A 68 6.43 -26.28 30.26
C ALA A 68 6.96 -24.96 30.81
N GLU A 69 8.27 -24.71 30.71
CA GLU A 69 8.93 -23.57 31.33
C GLU A 69 9.72 -22.69 30.32
N ARG A 70 10.06 -23.25 29.12
CA ARG A 70 10.95 -22.58 28.18
C ARG A 70 10.66 -22.91 26.72
N ILE A 71 10.78 -21.88 25.88
CA ILE A 71 10.88 -21.99 24.41
C ILE A 71 12.38 -22.09 24.05
N TYR A 72 12.76 -23.20 23.40
CA TYR A 72 14.14 -23.46 22.98
C TYR A 72 14.41 -23.00 21.56
N GLN A 73 13.44 -23.19 20.66
CA GLN A 73 13.56 -22.81 19.25
C GLN A 73 12.21 -22.35 18.69
N ILE A 74 12.27 -21.41 17.76
CA ILE A 74 11.12 -20.99 16.92
C ILE A 74 11.61 -20.91 15.48
N SER A 75 10.84 -21.47 14.56
CA SER A 75 11.05 -21.40 13.12
C SER A 75 9.74 -21.08 12.43
N VAL A 76 9.69 -20.12 11.54
CA VAL A 76 8.57 -19.95 10.61
C VAL A 76 8.82 -20.91 9.43
N LEU A 77 7.95 -21.89 9.26
CA LEU A 77 8.09 -22.94 8.24
C LEU A 77 7.53 -22.52 6.90
N ASN A 78 6.41 -21.82 6.92
CA ASN A 78 5.70 -21.36 5.71
C ASN A 78 4.94 -20.06 5.96
N HIS A 79 4.86 -19.20 4.93
CA HIS A 79 4.06 -17.98 4.92
C HIS A 79 3.89 -17.47 3.49
N GLU A 80 2.86 -16.66 3.26
CA GLU A 80 2.60 -15.96 2.00
C GLU A 80 2.66 -14.43 2.17
N GLU A 81 3.35 -13.97 3.21
CA GLU A 81 3.40 -12.55 3.58
C GLU A 81 4.18 -11.71 2.56
N THR A 82 3.73 -10.46 2.39
CA THR A 82 4.35 -9.50 1.46
C THR A 82 5.83 -9.31 1.76
N GLU A 83 6.66 -9.50 0.74
CA GLU A 83 8.11 -9.30 0.82
C GLU A 83 8.44 -7.85 1.23
N GLY A 84 9.39 -7.70 2.16
CA GLY A 84 9.79 -6.38 2.68
C GLY A 84 8.77 -5.71 3.61
N LEU A 85 7.60 -6.33 3.86
CA LEU A 85 6.58 -5.83 4.79
C LEU A 85 6.29 -6.90 5.86
N GLY A 86 5.53 -7.93 5.53
CA GLY A 86 5.22 -9.02 6.45
C GLY A 86 6.43 -9.89 6.75
N THR A 87 7.34 -10.09 5.79
CA THR A 87 8.59 -10.83 5.98
C THR A 87 9.51 -10.21 7.04
N VAL A 88 9.42 -8.90 7.30
CA VAL A 88 10.15 -8.26 8.41
C VAL A 88 9.67 -8.78 9.77
N ALA A 89 8.37 -9.04 9.94
CA ALA A 89 7.86 -9.67 11.15
C ALA A 89 8.30 -11.14 11.24
N VAL A 90 8.29 -11.87 10.13
CA VAL A 90 8.80 -13.25 10.05
C VAL A 90 10.26 -13.36 10.49
N GLU A 91 11.09 -12.37 10.15
CA GLU A 91 12.51 -12.35 10.51
C GLU A 91 12.78 -11.87 11.94
N LYS A 92 12.05 -10.88 12.42
CA LYS A 92 12.36 -10.18 13.68
C LYS A 92 11.57 -10.68 14.89
N LEU A 93 10.34 -11.15 14.70
CA LEU A 93 9.49 -11.50 15.83
C LEU A 93 9.89 -12.83 16.51
N PRO A 94 10.25 -13.92 15.79
CA PRO A 94 10.72 -15.15 16.42
C PRO A 94 11.94 -14.95 17.32
N PRO A 95 13.00 -14.20 16.90
CA PRO A 95 14.11 -13.83 17.81
C PRO A 95 13.62 -13.08 19.05
N ALA A 96 12.74 -12.10 18.91
CA ALA A 96 12.24 -11.31 20.03
C ALA A 96 11.47 -12.16 21.05
N ILE A 97 10.61 -13.07 20.58
CA ILE A 97 9.89 -14.02 21.44
C ILE A 97 10.86 -14.94 22.17
N TYR A 98 11.84 -15.49 21.44
CA TYR A 98 12.84 -16.40 22.01
C TYR A 98 13.71 -15.70 23.08
N GLU A 99 14.24 -14.52 22.79
CA GLU A 99 15.13 -13.78 23.69
C GLU A 99 14.41 -13.34 24.98
N ASN A 100 13.16 -12.90 24.86
CA ASN A 100 12.35 -12.46 25.99
C ASN A 100 11.58 -13.61 26.68
N GLN A 101 11.56 -14.80 26.09
CA GLN A 101 10.72 -15.92 26.55
C GLN A 101 9.27 -15.48 26.78
N SER A 102 8.77 -14.64 25.87
CA SER A 102 7.46 -13.99 26.01
C SER A 102 6.78 -13.76 24.67
N LEU A 103 5.47 -14.00 24.63
CA LEU A 103 4.56 -13.64 23.55
C LEU A 103 4.03 -12.19 23.66
N ALA A 104 4.31 -11.53 24.81
CA ALA A 104 3.93 -10.14 25.03
C ALA A 104 4.95 -9.14 24.43
N VAL A 105 5.84 -9.59 23.53
CA VAL A 105 6.69 -8.71 22.72
C VAL A 105 5.85 -7.81 21.81
N ASP A 106 6.35 -6.60 21.54
CA ASP A 106 5.66 -5.67 20.64
C ASP A 106 5.54 -6.23 19.22
N ALA A 107 4.43 -5.92 18.56
CA ALA A 107 4.28 -6.19 17.15
C ALA A 107 5.24 -5.32 16.32
N ILE A 108 5.75 -5.87 15.24
CA ILE A 108 6.59 -5.11 14.30
C ILE A 108 5.74 -4.01 13.65
N ALA A 109 6.18 -2.78 13.81
CA ALA A 109 5.48 -1.62 13.27
C ALA A 109 5.22 -1.78 11.76
N GLY A 110 3.97 -1.59 11.34
CA GLY A 110 3.52 -1.76 9.94
C GLY A 110 3.22 -3.21 9.52
N ALA A 111 3.67 -4.23 10.28
CA ALA A 111 3.40 -5.65 10.05
C ALA A 111 2.61 -6.29 11.20
N THR A 112 1.68 -5.55 11.81
CA THR A 112 0.94 -5.97 13.00
C THR A 112 0.16 -7.26 12.78
N ILE A 113 -0.54 -7.40 11.65
CA ILE A 113 -1.34 -8.60 11.35
C ILE A 113 -0.44 -9.84 11.28
N THR A 114 0.68 -9.76 10.58
CA THR A 114 1.67 -10.85 10.51
C THR A 114 2.29 -11.14 11.87
N SER A 115 2.57 -10.09 12.66
CA SER A 115 3.09 -10.25 14.01
C SER A 115 2.14 -11.00 14.93
N GLU A 116 0.86 -10.64 14.92
CA GLU A 116 -0.15 -11.34 15.71
C GLU A 116 -0.35 -12.77 15.20
N ALA A 117 -0.35 -13.01 13.89
CA ALA A 117 -0.43 -14.35 13.32
C ALA A 117 0.74 -15.25 13.78
N ILE A 118 1.96 -14.73 13.84
CA ILE A 118 3.12 -15.48 14.36
C ILE A 118 2.90 -15.83 15.85
N LYS A 119 2.45 -14.88 16.67
CA LYS A 119 2.16 -15.13 18.10
C LYS A 119 1.06 -16.17 18.28
N GLU A 120 -0.05 -16.05 17.53
CA GLU A 120 -1.16 -17.00 17.55
C GLU A 120 -0.72 -18.40 17.08
N ALA A 121 0.11 -18.49 16.04
CA ALA A 121 0.67 -19.75 15.58
C ALA A 121 1.57 -20.41 16.65
N VAL A 122 2.38 -19.62 17.38
CA VAL A 122 3.16 -20.13 18.53
C VAL A 122 2.23 -20.61 19.65
N ILE A 123 1.16 -19.88 19.96
CA ILE A 123 0.15 -20.30 20.94
C ILE A 123 -0.46 -21.64 20.52
N ALA A 124 -0.91 -21.75 19.27
CA ALA A 124 -1.50 -22.98 18.74
C ALA A 124 -0.50 -24.15 18.79
N ALA A 125 0.78 -23.90 18.50
CA ALA A 125 1.83 -24.92 18.64
C ALA A 125 1.95 -25.41 20.09
N LEU A 126 2.06 -24.51 21.07
CA LEU A 126 2.16 -24.85 22.50
C LEU A 126 0.93 -25.64 22.98
N GLU A 127 -0.28 -25.20 22.65
CA GLU A 127 -1.52 -25.88 22.99
C GLU A 127 -1.61 -27.28 22.37
N SER A 128 -1.11 -27.50 21.16
CA SER A 128 -1.09 -28.81 20.49
C SER A 128 -0.27 -29.83 21.26
N GLY A 129 0.75 -29.39 22.01
CA GLY A 129 1.57 -30.21 22.92
C GLY A 129 1.02 -30.31 24.35
N GLY A 130 -0.11 -29.65 24.63
CA GLY A 130 -0.68 -29.58 25.99
C GLY A 130 0.12 -28.68 26.93
N LEU A 131 0.93 -27.77 26.40
CA LEU A 131 1.65 -26.75 27.17
C LEU A 131 0.74 -25.54 27.38
N ASP A 132 0.91 -24.84 28.50
CA ASP A 132 0.14 -23.62 28.83
C ASP A 132 0.80 -22.37 28.26
N PRO A 133 0.22 -21.71 27.21
CA PRO A 133 0.82 -20.51 26.64
C PRO A 133 0.88 -19.32 27.60
N SER A 134 0.08 -19.31 28.66
CA SER A 134 0.07 -18.20 29.64
C SER A 134 1.39 -18.07 30.40
N VAL A 135 2.19 -19.11 30.46
CA VAL A 135 3.55 -19.09 31.03
C VAL A 135 4.46 -18.14 30.25
N PHE A 136 4.19 -17.93 28.96
CA PHE A 136 4.95 -17.09 28.04
C PHE A 136 4.29 -15.74 27.75
N GLN A 137 3.42 -15.23 28.63
CA GLN A 137 2.75 -13.93 28.48
C GLN A 137 3.22 -12.89 29.49
N ASN A 138 4.42 -13.05 30.02
CA ASN A 138 5.01 -12.06 30.93
C ASN A 138 5.29 -10.74 30.20
N GLU A 139 4.97 -9.61 30.83
CA GLU A 139 5.37 -8.31 30.30
C GLU A 139 6.87 -8.26 30.02
N VAL A 140 7.22 -7.80 28.82
CA VAL A 140 8.61 -7.56 28.45
C VAL A 140 9.01 -6.22 29.03
N ALA A 141 10.06 -6.20 29.85
CA ALA A 141 10.58 -4.95 30.38
C ALA A 141 11.04 -4.06 29.22
N ALA A 142 10.63 -2.79 29.23
CA ALA A 142 11.16 -1.83 28.27
C ALA A 142 12.70 -1.87 28.30
N ALA A 143 13.32 -1.93 27.13
CA ALA A 143 14.77 -1.87 27.02
C ALA A 143 15.29 -0.62 27.75
N ALA A 144 16.37 -0.77 28.52
CA ALA A 144 17.00 0.38 29.17
C ALA A 144 17.41 1.41 28.09
N PRO A 145 17.26 2.72 28.35
CA PRO A 145 17.71 3.73 27.40
C PRO A 145 19.19 3.49 27.04
N VAL A 146 19.46 3.36 25.75
CA VAL A 146 20.84 3.27 25.24
C VAL A 146 21.36 4.70 25.09
N ASP A 147 22.57 4.97 25.59
CA ASP A 147 23.27 6.23 25.29
C ASP A 147 23.62 6.24 23.79
N LYS A 148 22.87 7.04 23.00
CA LYS A 148 23.08 7.14 21.56
C LYS A 148 24.41 7.82 21.23
N THR A 149 25.09 7.32 20.21
CA THR A 149 26.32 7.91 19.67
C THR A 149 25.99 8.95 18.62
N ASP A 150 26.62 10.13 18.68
CA ASP A 150 26.47 11.16 17.67
C ASP A 150 27.30 10.82 16.42
N VAL A 151 26.68 10.90 15.25
CA VAL A 151 27.25 10.59 13.93
C VAL A 151 26.97 11.73 12.96
N GLU A 152 28.02 12.28 12.35
CA GLU A 152 27.91 13.27 11.28
C GLU A 152 28.07 12.59 9.92
N LEU A 153 27.18 12.94 8.98
CA LEU A 153 27.17 12.44 7.60
C LEU A 153 27.05 13.60 6.62
N GLU A 154 27.55 13.38 5.41
CA GLU A 154 27.47 14.32 4.31
C GLU A 154 26.90 13.64 3.06
N CYS A 155 26.06 14.36 2.30
CA CYS A 155 25.56 13.92 0.99
C CYS A 155 25.18 15.13 0.13
N ASP A 156 24.89 14.91 -1.15
CA ASP A 156 24.36 15.96 -2.01
C ASP A 156 22.87 16.20 -1.75
N VAL A 157 22.10 15.12 -1.63
CA VAL A 157 20.65 15.16 -1.41
C VAL A 157 20.28 14.21 -0.27
N VAL A 158 19.60 14.70 0.76
CA VAL A 158 18.95 13.85 1.75
C VAL A 158 17.45 13.78 1.45
N VAL A 159 16.94 12.55 1.33
CA VAL A 159 15.51 12.26 1.09
C VAL A 159 14.92 11.68 2.36
N VAL A 160 13.81 12.23 2.83
CA VAL A 160 13.16 11.84 4.08
C VAL A 160 11.85 11.13 3.78
N GLY A 161 11.78 9.82 4.07
CA GLY A 161 10.66 8.93 3.79
C GLY A 161 10.88 8.08 2.54
N ALA A 162 11.00 6.76 2.71
CA ALA A 162 11.26 5.81 1.63
C ALA A 162 9.97 5.15 1.08
N GLY A 163 8.88 5.92 0.98
CA GLY A 163 7.70 5.58 0.19
C GLY A 163 7.97 5.65 -1.31
N GLY A 164 6.95 5.46 -2.14
CA GLY A 164 7.08 5.53 -3.60
C GLY A 164 7.69 6.84 -4.10
N ALA A 165 7.30 7.98 -3.51
CA ALA A 165 7.86 9.29 -3.86
C ALA A 165 9.35 9.41 -3.53
N GLY A 166 9.75 8.94 -2.34
CA GLY A 166 11.14 9.02 -1.88
C GLY A 166 12.07 8.09 -2.65
N LEU A 167 11.64 6.86 -2.92
CA LEU A 167 12.37 5.95 -3.79
C LEU A 167 12.53 6.54 -5.20
N THR A 168 11.45 7.09 -5.77
CA THR A 168 11.48 7.74 -7.09
C THR A 168 12.45 8.93 -7.10
N ALA A 169 12.35 9.84 -6.10
CA ALA A 169 13.21 11.01 -6.01
C ALA A 169 14.69 10.62 -5.84
N SER A 170 14.97 9.62 -4.99
CA SER A 170 16.32 9.13 -4.74
C SER A 170 16.94 8.49 -5.99
N VAL A 171 16.21 7.60 -6.66
CA VAL A 171 16.67 6.97 -7.92
C VAL A 171 16.94 8.05 -8.96
N PHE A 172 16.02 9.01 -9.13
CA PHE A 172 16.16 10.04 -10.15
C PHE A 172 17.32 11.01 -9.85
N ALA A 173 17.49 11.46 -8.59
CA ALA A 173 18.60 12.30 -8.18
C ALA A 173 19.96 11.60 -8.38
N THR A 174 20.04 10.31 -8.04
CA THR A 174 21.27 9.51 -8.25
C THR A 174 21.58 9.33 -9.74
N GLN A 175 20.55 9.13 -10.58
CA GLN A 175 20.72 9.10 -12.06
C GLN A 175 21.24 10.44 -12.62
N GLN A 176 21.04 11.56 -11.90
CA GLN A 176 21.64 12.87 -12.23
C GLN A 176 23.06 13.04 -11.65
N GLY A 177 23.62 12.04 -10.98
CA GLY A 177 24.99 12.02 -10.47
C GLY A 177 25.15 12.44 -9.01
N GLN A 178 24.06 12.63 -8.25
CA GLN A 178 24.10 13.05 -6.86
C GLN A 178 24.33 11.87 -5.91
N GLN A 179 25.04 12.12 -4.80
CA GLN A 179 25.09 11.21 -3.65
C GLN A 179 23.84 11.40 -2.80
N VAL A 180 23.07 10.34 -2.63
CA VAL A 180 21.79 10.36 -1.92
C VAL A 180 21.83 9.51 -0.66
N ILE A 181 21.33 10.08 0.46
CA ILE A 181 20.95 9.34 1.66
C ILE A 181 19.42 9.36 1.72
N LEU A 182 18.81 8.16 1.81
CA LEU A 182 17.37 7.96 1.92
C LEU A 182 17.03 7.44 3.31
N LEU A 183 16.25 8.19 4.08
CA LEU A 183 15.86 7.87 5.45
C LEU A 183 14.43 7.31 5.50
N GLU A 184 14.22 6.26 6.28
CA GLU A 184 12.91 5.69 6.57
C GLU A 184 12.79 5.33 8.06
N LYS A 185 11.77 5.85 8.73
CA LYS A 185 11.55 5.58 10.16
C LYS A 185 11.01 4.18 10.44
N MET A 186 10.35 3.55 9.46
CA MET A 186 9.84 2.19 9.56
C MET A 186 10.96 1.18 9.28
N PRO A 187 10.80 -0.09 9.69
CA PRO A 187 11.79 -1.13 9.44
C PRO A 187 11.86 -1.61 7.98
N PHE A 188 11.07 -1.02 7.08
CA PHE A 188 10.97 -1.38 5.66
C PHE A 188 10.65 -0.16 4.80
N VAL A 189 10.97 -0.22 3.52
CA VAL A 189 10.66 0.81 2.53
C VAL A 189 9.29 0.58 1.89
N GLY A 190 8.71 1.59 1.26
CA GLY A 190 7.49 1.54 0.46
C GLY A 190 6.28 2.25 1.07
N GLY A 191 6.16 2.30 2.40
CA GLY A 191 5.07 3.01 3.07
C GLY A 191 3.68 2.65 2.55
N ASN A 192 2.78 3.65 2.45
CA ASN A 192 1.43 3.45 1.87
C ASN A 192 1.47 3.05 0.38
N SER A 193 2.56 3.32 -0.34
CA SER A 193 2.67 2.97 -1.76
C SER A 193 2.61 1.46 -1.98
N LEU A 194 3.12 0.63 -1.04
CA LEU A 194 2.96 -0.84 -1.07
C LEU A 194 1.50 -1.30 -1.08
N ARG A 195 0.58 -0.48 -0.56
CA ARG A 195 -0.84 -0.80 -0.41
C ARG A 195 -1.69 -0.33 -1.59
N ALA A 196 -1.07 0.22 -2.66
CA ALA A 196 -1.79 0.68 -3.84
C ALA A 196 -2.17 -0.51 -4.74
N GLU A 197 -3.46 -0.82 -4.81
CA GLU A 197 -3.98 -1.98 -5.58
C GLU A 197 -4.42 -1.63 -7.00
N GLY A 198 -4.68 -0.35 -7.28
CA GLY A 198 -5.27 0.09 -8.55
C GLY A 198 -4.29 0.09 -9.73
N GLY A 199 -3.70 1.24 -9.99
CA GLY A 199 -2.78 1.51 -11.09
C GLY A 199 -2.28 2.95 -11.04
N MET A 200 -1.58 3.39 -12.07
CA MET A 200 -1.09 4.75 -12.27
C MET A 200 -1.92 5.45 -13.36
N ASN A 201 -2.58 6.56 -13.07
CA ASN A 201 -3.19 7.37 -14.12
C ASN A 201 -2.11 8.09 -14.94
N ALA A 202 -2.23 8.02 -16.25
CA ALA A 202 -1.39 8.76 -17.19
C ALA A 202 -2.17 9.04 -18.47
N ALA A 203 -1.77 10.07 -19.23
CA ALA A 203 -2.44 10.47 -20.46
C ALA A 203 -1.42 10.67 -21.60
N ASP A 204 -1.88 10.55 -22.85
CA ASP A 204 -1.07 10.69 -24.07
C ASP A 204 0.15 9.74 -24.09
N THR A 205 0.03 8.54 -23.52
CA THR A 205 1.12 7.56 -23.44
C THR A 205 1.27 6.77 -24.73
N LYS A 206 2.46 6.21 -24.97
CA LYS A 206 2.71 5.27 -26.07
C LYS A 206 1.87 4.00 -25.92
N VAL A 207 1.66 3.55 -24.69
CA VAL A 207 0.83 2.36 -24.39
C VAL A 207 -0.60 2.58 -24.83
N GLU A 208 -1.18 3.74 -24.53
CA GLU A 208 -2.53 4.10 -24.98
C GLU A 208 -2.64 4.14 -26.49
N ALA A 209 -1.64 4.74 -27.17
CA ALA A 209 -1.60 4.79 -28.63
C ALA A 209 -1.54 3.38 -29.26
N GLU A 210 -0.74 2.47 -28.70
CA GLU A 210 -0.64 1.07 -29.14
C GLU A 210 -1.96 0.30 -28.92
N LEU A 211 -2.71 0.62 -27.85
CA LEU A 211 -4.03 0.04 -27.57
C LEU A 211 -5.17 0.72 -28.34
N GLY A 212 -4.90 1.76 -29.13
CA GLY A 212 -5.89 2.50 -29.91
C GLY A 212 -6.79 3.42 -29.06
N ILE A 213 -6.36 3.79 -27.85
CA ILE A 213 -7.02 4.76 -26.98
C ILE A 213 -6.60 6.16 -27.45
N THR A 214 -7.57 7.00 -27.80
CA THR A 214 -7.29 8.32 -28.42
C THR A 214 -7.92 9.49 -27.67
N ASP A 215 -8.68 9.21 -26.62
CA ASP A 215 -9.42 10.18 -25.82
C ASP A 215 -8.83 10.39 -24.41
N SER A 216 -7.74 9.70 -24.10
CA SER A 216 -6.94 9.90 -22.90
C SER A 216 -5.91 11.03 -23.14
N THR A 217 -6.39 12.27 -23.13
CA THR A 217 -5.54 13.45 -23.36
C THR A 217 -5.18 14.14 -22.05
N VAL A 218 -4.09 14.91 -22.05
CA VAL A 218 -3.69 15.75 -20.90
C VAL A 218 -4.87 16.65 -20.48
N ASP A 219 -5.57 17.28 -21.41
CA ASP A 219 -6.68 18.18 -21.07
C ASP A 219 -7.84 17.43 -20.40
N ASN A 220 -8.21 16.26 -20.90
CA ASN A 220 -9.24 15.42 -20.31
C ASN A 220 -8.83 14.91 -18.91
N PHE A 221 -7.55 14.55 -18.74
CA PHE A 221 -7.02 14.15 -17.43
C PHE A 221 -7.09 15.29 -16.42
N VAL A 222 -6.71 16.51 -16.82
CA VAL A 222 -6.83 17.71 -15.99
C VAL A 222 -8.29 17.99 -15.63
N GLU A 223 -9.21 17.95 -16.61
CA GLU A 223 -10.63 18.21 -16.39
C GLU A 223 -11.24 17.20 -15.40
N ASP A 224 -11.01 15.90 -15.60
CA ASP A 224 -11.51 14.86 -14.71
C ASP A 224 -10.95 15.02 -13.30
N THR A 225 -9.63 15.29 -13.16
CA THR A 225 -8.99 15.46 -11.85
C THR A 225 -9.54 16.68 -11.11
N LEU A 226 -9.67 17.83 -11.79
CA LEU A 226 -10.23 19.04 -11.17
C LEU A 226 -11.70 18.84 -10.78
N ARG A 227 -12.50 18.28 -11.67
CA ARG A 227 -13.93 18.02 -11.44
C ARG A 227 -14.16 17.10 -10.23
N LEU A 228 -13.45 15.96 -10.19
CA LEU A 228 -13.56 14.99 -9.11
C LEU A 228 -12.92 15.50 -7.80
N GLY A 229 -11.93 16.38 -7.89
CA GLY A 229 -11.33 17.12 -6.77
C GLY A 229 -12.15 18.35 -6.32
N HIS A 230 -13.42 18.47 -6.76
CA HIS A 230 -14.34 19.58 -6.41
C HIS A 230 -13.84 20.96 -6.84
N ASN A 231 -12.97 21.04 -7.87
CA ASN A 231 -12.30 22.26 -8.36
C ASN A 231 -11.53 23.01 -7.24
N ARG A 232 -11.03 22.26 -6.22
CA ARG A 232 -10.25 22.80 -5.11
C ARG A 232 -8.75 22.69 -5.33
N ALA A 233 -8.31 21.71 -6.15
CA ALA A 233 -6.90 21.52 -6.49
C ALA A 233 -6.32 22.75 -7.22
N ASP A 234 -5.02 22.95 -7.08
CA ASP A 234 -4.27 23.94 -7.88
C ASP A 234 -4.19 23.47 -9.34
N PRO A 235 -4.80 24.20 -10.30
CA PRO A 235 -4.79 23.78 -11.70
C PRO A 235 -3.38 23.69 -12.31
N ALA A 236 -2.40 24.45 -11.78
CA ALA A 236 -1.03 24.38 -12.27
C ALA A 236 -0.35 23.09 -11.86
N LEU A 237 -0.57 22.62 -10.61
CA LEU A 237 -0.06 21.34 -10.12
C LEU A 237 -0.71 20.16 -10.83
N VAL A 238 -2.05 20.19 -11.00
CA VAL A 238 -2.77 19.16 -11.74
C VAL A 238 -2.27 19.06 -13.19
N ARG A 239 -2.09 20.20 -13.85
CA ARG A 239 -1.54 20.24 -15.22
C ARG A 239 -0.11 19.71 -15.26
N THR A 240 0.73 20.10 -14.31
CA THR A 240 2.11 19.58 -14.19
C THR A 240 2.11 18.06 -14.06
N MET A 241 1.24 17.49 -13.21
CA MET A 241 1.10 16.04 -13.06
C MET A 241 0.70 15.38 -14.39
N ALA A 242 -0.33 15.91 -15.06
CA ALA A 242 -0.85 15.34 -16.30
C ALA A 242 0.15 15.42 -17.46
N GLU A 243 0.80 16.58 -17.67
CA GLU A 243 1.77 16.81 -18.75
C GLU A 243 3.04 15.95 -18.62
N ASN A 244 3.42 15.57 -17.39
CA ASN A 244 4.60 14.75 -17.14
C ASN A 244 4.28 13.26 -16.96
N SER A 245 3.01 12.85 -17.05
CA SER A 245 2.58 11.47 -16.79
C SER A 245 3.06 10.50 -17.87
N ALA A 246 3.03 10.87 -19.15
CA ALA A 246 3.53 10.03 -20.24
C ALA A 246 5.04 9.77 -20.12
N GLU A 247 5.84 10.81 -19.84
CA GLU A 247 7.28 10.66 -19.62
C GLU A 247 7.58 9.81 -18.36
N ALA A 248 6.71 9.89 -17.34
CA ALA A 248 6.83 9.06 -16.15
C ALA A 248 6.60 7.58 -16.48
N VAL A 249 5.61 7.26 -17.32
CA VAL A 249 5.40 5.88 -17.82
C VAL A 249 6.61 5.42 -18.65
N ASP A 250 7.12 6.23 -19.57
CA ASP A 250 8.34 5.92 -20.33
C ASP A 250 9.55 5.67 -19.42
N TRP A 251 9.69 6.45 -18.34
CA TRP A 251 10.77 6.25 -17.37
C TRP A 251 10.60 4.92 -16.62
N LEU A 252 9.38 4.53 -16.23
CA LEU A 252 9.12 3.23 -15.62
C LEU A 252 9.56 2.07 -16.52
N PHE A 253 9.32 2.15 -17.84
CA PHE A 253 9.86 1.16 -18.78
C PHE A 253 11.39 1.10 -18.73
N SER A 254 12.07 2.24 -18.57
CA SER A 254 13.55 2.30 -18.53
C SER A 254 14.17 1.64 -17.28
N ILE A 255 13.39 1.47 -16.23
CA ILE A 255 13.80 0.82 -14.97
C ILE A 255 13.18 -0.58 -14.79
N ASP A 256 12.78 -1.21 -15.87
CA ASP A 256 12.16 -2.55 -15.89
C ASP A 256 10.85 -2.65 -15.06
N ALA A 257 10.05 -1.58 -15.08
CA ALA A 257 8.76 -1.47 -14.40
C ALA A 257 7.60 -1.13 -15.36
N PRO A 258 7.39 -1.85 -16.49
CA PRO A 258 6.40 -1.50 -17.49
C PRO A 258 4.97 -1.64 -16.98
N LEU A 259 4.12 -0.66 -17.33
CA LEU A 259 2.67 -0.68 -17.13
C LEU A 259 1.99 -0.73 -18.49
N THR A 260 1.47 -1.89 -18.89
CA THR A 260 1.06 -2.18 -20.28
C THR A 260 -0.45 -2.32 -20.48
N LYS A 261 -1.23 -2.50 -19.40
CA LYS A 261 -2.70 -2.50 -19.47
C LYS A 261 -3.26 -1.11 -19.16
N VAL A 262 -4.32 -0.69 -19.84
CA VAL A 262 -5.02 0.56 -19.56
C VAL A 262 -6.50 0.29 -19.36
N VAL A 263 -7.03 0.71 -18.22
CA VAL A 263 -8.44 0.52 -17.83
C VAL A 263 -9.06 1.83 -17.32
N ALA A 264 -10.38 1.84 -17.12
CA ALA A 264 -11.08 2.94 -16.48
C ALA A 264 -10.87 2.93 -14.96
N THR A 265 -11.01 4.09 -14.31
CA THR A 265 -11.11 4.21 -12.85
C THR A 265 -12.43 4.90 -12.47
N GLY A 266 -12.85 4.71 -11.21
CA GLY A 266 -14.14 5.22 -10.74
C GLY A 266 -14.26 6.74 -10.87
N GLY A 267 -15.38 7.20 -11.44
CA GLY A 267 -15.71 8.62 -11.61
C GLY A 267 -15.06 9.33 -12.79
N THR A 268 -14.05 8.75 -13.47
CA THR A 268 -13.46 9.33 -14.68
C THR A 268 -14.30 9.04 -15.92
N GLN A 269 -14.23 9.94 -16.90
CA GLN A 269 -14.93 9.79 -18.18
C GLN A 269 -14.08 9.06 -19.23
N HIS A 270 -12.78 8.88 -18.97
CA HIS A 270 -11.82 8.31 -19.90
C HIS A 270 -10.96 7.24 -19.22
N LYS A 271 -10.22 6.47 -20.01
CA LYS A 271 -9.33 5.40 -19.50
C LYS A 271 -7.92 5.93 -19.33
N TYR A 272 -7.49 6.08 -18.11
CA TYR A 272 -6.13 6.56 -17.77
C TYR A 272 -5.31 5.56 -16.96
N LEU A 273 -5.94 4.55 -16.35
CA LEU A 273 -5.35 3.73 -15.32
C LEU A 273 -4.44 2.66 -15.92
N HIS A 274 -3.12 2.91 -15.90
CA HIS A 274 -2.09 1.97 -16.33
C HIS A 274 -1.80 0.94 -15.25
N LYS A 275 -1.70 -0.33 -15.62
CA LYS A 275 -1.45 -1.47 -14.71
C LYS A 275 -0.34 -2.38 -15.25
N PRO A 276 0.30 -3.20 -14.39
CA PRO A 276 1.16 -4.31 -14.83
C PRO A 276 0.40 -5.28 -15.73
N GLU A 277 1.13 -5.99 -16.61
CA GLU A 277 0.56 -6.91 -17.61
C GLU A 277 -0.31 -8.02 -17.01
N ASN A 278 0.13 -8.60 -15.90
CA ASN A 278 -0.58 -9.66 -15.20
C ASN A 278 -1.72 -9.15 -14.30
N GLY A 279 -1.86 -7.81 -14.13
CA GLY A 279 -2.91 -7.19 -13.32
C GLY A 279 -2.64 -7.18 -11.82
N GLU A 280 -1.43 -7.53 -11.38
CA GLU A 280 -1.01 -7.48 -9.97
C GLU A 280 -1.15 -6.09 -9.34
N PRO A 281 -1.18 -5.96 -8.00
CA PRO A 281 -1.21 -4.68 -7.31
C PRO A 281 -0.04 -3.78 -7.71
N VAL A 282 -0.35 -2.59 -8.22
CA VAL A 282 0.68 -1.68 -8.78
C VAL A 282 1.69 -1.22 -7.73
N GLY A 283 1.28 -1.14 -6.46
CA GLY A 283 2.12 -0.64 -5.39
C GLY A 283 3.28 -1.56 -5.07
N GLU A 284 3.01 -2.84 -4.83
CA GLU A 284 4.03 -3.85 -4.58
C GLU A 284 4.98 -3.96 -5.78
N TYR A 285 4.42 -4.02 -6.98
CA TYR A 285 5.18 -4.08 -8.22
C TYR A 285 6.15 -2.90 -8.38
N LEU A 286 5.69 -1.65 -8.25
CA LEU A 286 6.52 -0.47 -8.43
C LEU A 286 7.54 -0.29 -7.30
N VAL A 287 7.16 -0.54 -6.04
CA VAL A 287 8.07 -0.41 -4.91
C VAL A 287 9.22 -1.40 -5.02
N GLU A 288 8.95 -2.66 -5.39
CA GLU A 288 10.01 -3.66 -5.59
C GLU A 288 10.98 -3.24 -6.71
N LYS A 289 10.47 -2.77 -7.85
CA LYS A 289 11.30 -2.28 -8.95
C LYS A 289 12.15 -1.07 -8.55
N LEU A 290 11.57 -0.11 -7.84
CA LEU A 290 12.28 1.08 -7.33
C LEU A 290 13.34 0.70 -6.30
N LYS A 291 13.06 -0.25 -5.41
CA LYS A 291 14.02 -0.79 -4.43
C LYS A 291 15.21 -1.43 -5.13
N VAL A 292 14.96 -2.30 -6.12
CA VAL A 292 16.03 -2.91 -6.93
C VAL A 292 16.88 -1.82 -7.61
N GLN A 293 16.27 -0.76 -8.15
CA GLN A 293 17.02 0.35 -8.74
C GLN A 293 17.85 1.10 -7.70
N ALA A 294 17.31 1.35 -6.52
CA ALA A 294 18.03 2.02 -5.43
C ALA A 294 19.28 1.20 -5.00
N GLU A 295 19.14 -0.11 -4.89
CA GLU A 295 20.23 -1.04 -4.58
C GLU A 295 21.30 -1.05 -5.69
N GLN A 296 20.89 -1.16 -6.97
CA GLN A 296 21.81 -1.16 -8.12
C GLN A 296 22.59 0.15 -8.27
N LEU A 297 21.99 1.27 -7.91
CA LEU A 297 22.62 2.60 -7.91
C LEU A 297 23.47 2.87 -6.67
N GLY A 298 23.41 1.99 -5.66
CA GLY A 298 24.17 2.13 -4.42
C GLY A 298 23.69 3.26 -3.52
N ILE A 299 22.39 3.56 -3.52
CA ILE A 299 21.80 4.58 -2.65
C ILE A 299 21.92 4.12 -1.19
N ASP A 300 22.37 4.99 -0.28
CA ASP A 300 22.42 4.73 1.17
C ASP A 300 21.00 4.81 1.76
N VAL A 301 20.32 3.65 1.83
CA VAL A 301 18.97 3.54 2.38
C VAL A 301 19.04 3.13 3.84
N ARG A 302 18.53 3.98 4.73
CA ARG A 302 18.54 3.77 6.18
C ARG A 302 17.12 3.62 6.71
N VAL A 303 16.73 2.39 6.99
CA VAL A 303 15.48 2.05 7.68
C VAL A 303 15.66 2.19 9.20
N ASN A 304 14.55 2.20 9.97
CA ASN A 304 14.52 2.49 11.40
C ASN A 304 15.21 3.81 11.77
N THR A 305 15.35 4.73 10.82
CA THR A 305 16.04 6.01 11.01
C THR A 305 15.04 7.15 10.82
N LYS A 306 14.62 7.75 11.92
CA LYS A 306 13.61 8.81 11.95
C LYS A 306 14.28 10.19 11.83
N ALA A 307 13.96 10.93 10.77
CA ALA A 307 14.28 12.35 10.70
C ALA A 307 13.42 13.14 11.71
N THR A 308 14.03 14.08 12.41
CA THR A 308 13.42 14.82 13.52
C THR A 308 13.41 16.33 13.33
N GLU A 309 14.33 16.87 12.54
CA GLU A 309 14.48 18.33 12.33
C GLU A 309 15.12 18.63 10.98
N ILE A 310 14.69 19.70 10.29
CA ILE A 310 15.35 20.24 9.10
C ILE A 310 16.38 21.27 9.56
N LEU A 311 17.63 21.13 9.14
CA LEU A 311 18.69 22.08 9.43
C LEU A 311 18.60 23.26 8.48
N MET A 312 18.64 24.48 9.03
CA MET A 312 18.55 25.73 8.28
C MET A 312 19.76 26.61 8.50
N GLU A 313 20.34 27.17 7.41
CA GLU A 313 21.38 28.21 7.46
C GLU A 313 20.98 29.34 6.52
N ASP A 314 20.97 30.58 7.00
CA ASP A 314 20.62 31.79 6.23
C ASP A 314 19.31 31.69 5.44
N GLY A 315 18.34 30.90 5.96
CA GLY A 315 17.02 30.68 5.33
C GLY A 315 17.00 29.58 4.26
N GLN A 316 18.09 28.83 4.10
CA GLN A 316 18.23 27.68 3.21
C GLN A 316 18.22 26.38 4.02
N ALA A 317 17.56 25.33 3.51
CA ALA A 317 17.67 23.98 4.07
C ALA A 317 19.04 23.38 3.69
N VAL A 318 19.78 22.91 4.72
CA VAL A 318 21.16 22.44 4.60
C VAL A 318 21.37 21.03 5.16
N GLY A 319 20.31 20.32 5.44
CA GLY A 319 20.36 18.96 5.95
C GLY A 319 19.23 18.63 6.92
N VAL A 320 19.40 17.54 7.66
CA VAL A 320 18.44 17.08 8.66
C VAL A 320 19.14 16.50 9.88
N LYS A 321 18.46 16.53 11.05
CA LYS A 321 18.76 15.63 12.15
C LYS A 321 17.90 14.38 12.04
N ALA A 322 18.47 13.25 12.42
CA ALA A 322 17.77 11.98 12.46
C ALA A 322 18.25 11.14 13.63
N GLU A 323 17.52 10.09 13.97
CA GLU A 323 17.90 9.17 15.02
C GLU A 323 17.43 7.74 14.69
N ASP A 324 18.20 6.77 15.17
CA ASP A 324 17.80 5.37 15.31
C ASP A 324 17.97 4.92 16.79
N ASP A 325 17.94 3.62 17.05
CA ASP A 325 18.06 3.09 18.42
C ASP A 325 19.46 3.31 19.04
N GLU A 326 20.51 3.45 18.21
CA GLU A 326 21.92 3.51 18.64
C GLU A 326 22.58 4.87 18.39
N HIS A 327 22.02 5.68 17.47
CA HIS A 327 22.69 6.90 17.00
C HIS A 327 21.75 8.11 16.94
N ASN A 328 22.36 9.29 17.15
CA ASN A 328 21.83 10.58 16.70
C ASN A 328 22.64 11.01 15.48
N TYR A 329 21.95 11.34 14.39
CA TYR A 329 22.59 11.77 13.15
C TYR A 329 22.44 13.27 12.95
N ILE A 330 23.52 13.90 12.47
CA ILE A 330 23.51 15.21 11.82
C ILE A 330 23.90 14.95 10.36
N ILE A 331 22.98 15.12 9.44
CA ILE A 331 23.21 14.86 8.02
C ILE A 331 23.25 16.19 7.28
N HIS A 332 24.44 16.62 6.90
CA HIS A 332 24.66 17.81 6.07
C HIS A 332 24.38 17.47 4.61
N ALA A 333 23.54 18.26 3.97
CA ALA A 333 23.16 18.04 2.58
C ALA A 333 23.02 19.38 1.84
N LYS A 334 23.25 19.37 0.55
CA LYS A 334 23.04 20.55 -0.30
C LYS A 334 21.54 20.82 -0.51
N SER A 335 20.71 19.77 -0.45
CA SER A 335 19.25 19.87 -0.55
C SER A 335 18.53 18.77 0.24
N VAL A 336 17.29 19.05 0.62
CA VAL A 336 16.41 18.17 1.39
C VAL A 336 15.13 17.92 0.60
N VAL A 337 14.72 16.65 0.47
CA VAL A 337 13.46 16.26 -0.17
C VAL A 337 12.56 15.56 0.85
N LEU A 338 11.38 16.11 1.13
CA LEU A 338 10.40 15.54 2.05
C LEU A 338 9.39 14.67 1.28
N THR A 339 9.33 13.38 1.63
CA THR A 339 8.47 12.37 0.98
C THR A 339 7.84 11.44 2.01
N THR A 340 7.49 11.99 3.17
CA THR A 340 7.11 11.28 4.39
C THR A 340 5.68 10.73 4.37
N GLY A 341 4.93 10.90 3.28
CA GLY A 341 3.52 10.55 3.19
C GLY A 341 2.63 11.51 3.97
N GLY A 342 1.34 11.15 4.05
CA GLY A 342 0.33 11.95 4.73
C GLY A 342 0.26 11.68 6.23
N PHE A 343 -0.91 12.00 6.81
CA PHE A 343 -1.17 11.86 8.24
C PHE A 343 -2.38 10.96 8.57
N GLY A 344 -2.73 10.04 7.64
CA GLY A 344 -3.91 9.17 7.75
C GLY A 344 -3.87 8.12 8.88
N ALA A 345 -2.76 8.03 9.63
CA ALA A 345 -2.66 7.23 10.86
C ALA A 345 -2.48 8.11 12.12
N ASN A 346 -2.60 9.44 12.02
CA ASN A 346 -2.56 10.36 13.16
C ASN A 346 -3.99 10.77 13.53
N PHE A 347 -4.67 9.96 14.34
CA PHE A 347 -6.08 10.16 14.71
C PHE A 347 -6.30 11.46 15.50
N GLU A 348 -5.34 11.91 16.30
CA GLU A 348 -5.42 13.18 17.03
C GLU A 348 -5.42 14.36 16.06
N LEU A 349 -4.50 14.38 15.10
CA LEU A 349 -4.43 15.42 14.08
C LEU A 349 -5.68 15.41 13.20
N MET A 350 -6.14 14.24 12.74
CA MET A 350 -7.36 14.14 11.95
C MET A 350 -8.60 14.59 12.72
N ALA A 351 -8.74 14.20 13.99
CA ALA A 351 -9.84 14.63 14.84
C ALA A 351 -9.84 16.14 15.12
N SER A 352 -8.71 16.83 14.99
CA SER A 352 -8.65 18.28 15.10
C SER A 352 -9.32 18.98 13.90
N TYR A 353 -9.36 18.33 12.73
CA TYR A 353 -10.09 18.82 11.55
C TYR A 353 -11.53 18.30 11.48
N ASP A 354 -11.72 17.01 11.76
CA ASP A 354 -13.05 16.37 11.83
C ASP A 354 -13.14 15.44 13.04
N PRO A 355 -13.82 15.85 14.13
CA PRO A 355 -13.96 15.04 15.33
C PRO A 355 -14.59 13.66 15.12
N SER A 356 -15.34 13.44 14.04
CA SER A 356 -15.95 12.15 13.72
C SER A 356 -14.93 11.07 13.37
N LEU A 357 -13.72 11.48 13.00
CA LEU A 357 -12.63 10.57 12.58
C LEU A 357 -11.79 10.03 13.75
N ALA A 358 -12.04 10.48 15.00
CA ALA A 358 -11.25 10.09 16.17
C ALA A 358 -11.17 8.56 16.40
N ASN A 359 -12.20 7.82 15.98
CA ASN A 359 -12.29 6.37 16.14
C ASN A 359 -12.51 5.65 14.80
N ALA A 360 -12.22 6.31 13.70
CA ALA A 360 -12.37 5.71 12.38
C ALA A 360 -11.26 4.68 12.12
N VAL A 361 -11.57 3.66 11.31
CA VAL A 361 -10.56 2.71 10.82
C VAL A 361 -9.77 3.36 9.69
N THR A 362 -8.50 3.00 9.53
CA THR A 362 -7.62 3.53 8.48
C THR A 362 -7.02 2.41 7.63
N THR A 363 -6.90 2.66 6.33
CA THR A 363 -6.16 1.81 5.41
C THR A 363 -4.66 2.11 5.43
N ASN A 364 -4.24 3.16 6.12
CA ASN A 364 -2.85 3.59 6.18
C ASN A 364 -1.99 2.67 7.05
N HIS A 365 -0.70 2.59 6.75
CA HIS A 365 0.25 2.01 7.68
C HIS A 365 0.52 2.98 8.84
N SER A 366 0.96 2.45 9.97
CA SER A 366 1.13 3.21 11.23
C SER A 366 2.15 4.35 11.15
N GLY A 367 3.04 4.35 10.15
CA GLY A 367 4.02 5.41 9.93
C GLY A 367 3.46 6.68 9.27
N ALA A 368 2.22 6.68 8.77
CA ALA A 368 1.61 7.85 8.13
C ALA A 368 1.11 8.87 9.18
N THR A 369 2.02 9.55 9.87
CA THR A 369 1.75 10.38 11.04
C THR A 369 1.94 11.89 10.81
N GLY A 370 2.35 12.32 9.60
CA GLY A 370 2.51 13.74 9.26
C GLY A 370 3.82 14.38 9.74
N ASP A 371 4.83 13.60 10.09
CA ASP A 371 6.09 14.10 10.66
C ASP A 371 6.79 15.12 9.74
N GLY A 372 6.85 14.86 8.42
CA GLY A 372 7.47 15.77 7.47
C GLY A 372 6.70 17.09 7.32
N ILE A 373 5.37 17.03 7.41
CA ILE A 373 4.54 18.24 7.40
C ILE A 373 4.87 19.10 8.63
N ALA A 374 4.97 18.48 9.81
CA ALA A 374 5.31 19.19 11.04
C ALA A 374 6.73 19.79 10.98
N MET A 375 7.71 19.05 10.46
CA MET A 375 9.09 19.54 10.28
C MET A 375 9.14 20.72 9.28
N ALA A 376 8.40 20.64 8.18
CA ALA A 376 8.32 21.74 7.21
C ALA A 376 7.68 23.00 7.80
N GLN A 377 6.58 22.85 8.54
CA GLN A 377 5.93 23.97 9.24
C GLN A 377 6.87 24.63 10.26
N ALA A 378 7.69 23.84 10.96
CA ALA A 378 8.66 24.36 11.92
C ALA A 378 9.71 25.28 11.29
N VAL A 379 10.00 25.14 9.99
CA VAL A 379 10.90 26.02 9.22
C VAL A 379 10.16 27.04 8.37
N GLY A 380 8.85 27.23 8.58
CA GLY A 380 8.04 28.28 7.98
C GLY A 380 7.31 27.89 6.69
N ALA A 381 7.29 26.62 6.31
CA ALA A 381 6.52 26.17 5.15
C ALA A 381 5.01 26.41 5.33
N ASP A 382 4.33 26.80 4.25
CA ASP A 382 2.89 26.89 4.16
C ASP A 382 2.28 25.49 3.91
N THR A 383 1.04 25.30 4.34
CA THR A 383 0.27 24.07 4.09
C THR A 383 -1.08 24.38 3.47
N VAL A 384 -1.62 23.47 2.69
CA VAL A 384 -2.90 23.64 2.00
C VAL A 384 -3.73 22.38 2.13
N ASP A 385 -5.08 22.54 2.12
CA ASP A 385 -6.07 21.46 2.12
C ASP A 385 -5.99 20.47 3.31
N MET A 386 -5.40 20.86 4.45
CA MET A 386 -5.20 20.00 5.62
C MET A 386 -6.51 19.41 6.19
N ASP A 387 -7.64 20.08 5.94
CA ASP A 387 -8.99 19.64 6.31
C ASP A 387 -9.60 18.63 5.32
N GLN A 388 -8.91 18.32 4.22
CA GLN A 388 -9.40 17.41 3.20
C GLN A 388 -8.87 16.00 3.44
N ILE A 389 -9.71 15.16 4.04
CA ILE A 389 -9.42 13.77 4.38
C ILE A 389 -10.35 12.87 3.58
N GLN A 390 -9.80 12.00 2.73
CA GLN A 390 -10.59 11.07 1.93
C GLN A 390 -10.94 9.82 2.72
N LEU A 391 -12.22 9.49 2.74
CA LEU A 391 -12.71 8.17 3.13
C LEU A 391 -12.77 7.25 1.90
N HIS A 392 -12.37 6.00 2.07
CA HIS A 392 -12.65 4.95 1.09
C HIS A 392 -13.91 4.20 1.52
N PRO A 393 -14.88 4.00 0.62
CA PRO A 393 -16.16 3.39 1.01
C PRO A 393 -16.04 1.93 1.44
N THR A 394 -15.18 1.17 0.81
CA THR A 394 -15.14 -0.28 0.97
C THR A 394 -13.95 -0.71 1.82
N VAL A 395 -14.04 -0.47 3.15
CA VAL A 395 -13.00 -0.86 4.13
C VAL A 395 -13.57 -1.87 5.13
N ILE A 396 -12.85 -2.97 5.31
CA ILE A 396 -13.17 -3.99 6.32
C ILE A 396 -12.81 -3.41 7.68
N GLN A 397 -13.81 -3.24 8.55
CA GLN A 397 -13.64 -2.53 9.82
C GLN A 397 -12.83 -3.30 10.87
N GLN A 398 -12.64 -4.59 10.66
CA GLN A 398 -11.91 -5.44 11.60
C GLN A 398 -10.42 -5.07 11.68
N ASP A 399 -9.81 -4.69 10.53
CA ASP A 399 -8.35 -4.51 10.44
C ASP A 399 -7.90 -3.42 9.45
N GLY A 400 -8.83 -2.69 8.84
CA GLY A 400 -8.53 -1.65 7.85
C GLY A 400 -8.18 -2.18 6.46
N THR A 401 -8.41 -3.46 6.18
CA THR A 401 -8.20 -4.01 4.84
C THR A 401 -9.10 -3.33 3.82
N LEU A 402 -8.50 -2.87 2.72
CA LEU A 402 -9.19 -2.27 1.60
C LEU A 402 -9.83 -3.35 0.72
N VAL A 403 -11.10 -3.18 0.36
CA VAL A 403 -11.70 -3.89 -0.78
C VAL A 403 -11.59 -2.96 -1.98
N SER A 404 -10.72 -3.32 -2.92
CA SER A 404 -10.37 -2.48 -4.08
C SER A 404 -11.59 -2.09 -4.93
N GLU A 405 -11.54 -0.91 -5.53
CA GLU A 405 -12.51 -0.49 -6.56
C GLU A 405 -12.57 -1.48 -7.73
N SER A 406 -11.52 -2.24 -7.96
CA SER A 406 -11.47 -3.30 -8.98
C SER A 406 -12.62 -4.27 -8.84
N VAL A 407 -13.00 -4.65 -7.62
CA VAL A 407 -14.11 -5.60 -7.36
C VAL A 407 -15.42 -5.00 -7.85
N ARG A 408 -15.67 -3.72 -7.56
CA ARG A 408 -16.88 -3.03 -8.04
C ARG A 408 -16.87 -2.79 -9.55
N SER A 409 -15.73 -2.50 -10.15
CA SER A 409 -15.63 -2.30 -11.60
C SER A 409 -15.79 -3.58 -12.43
N HIS A 410 -15.76 -4.76 -11.79
CA HIS A 410 -16.10 -6.05 -12.40
C HIS A 410 -17.52 -6.54 -12.08
N GLY A 411 -18.41 -5.66 -11.61
CA GLY A 411 -19.82 -5.99 -11.46
C GLY A 411 -20.35 -6.04 -10.02
N ALA A 412 -19.49 -6.06 -8.99
CA ALA A 412 -19.96 -6.07 -7.61
C ALA A 412 -20.81 -4.83 -7.27
N VAL A 413 -21.77 -5.00 -6.38
CA VAL A 413 -22.68 -3.95 -5.91
C VAL A 413 -22.61 -3.78 -4.40
N ILE A 414 -23.03 -2.61 -3.91
CA ILE A 414 -23.11 -2.32 -2.47
C ILE A 414 -24.58 -2.32 -2.05
N VAL A 415 -24.90 -3.07 -1.00
CA VAL A 415 -26.24 -3.12 -0.41
C VAL A 415 -26.21 -2.77 1.08
N ASN A 416 -27.26 -2.11 1.56
CA ASN A 416 -27.44 -1.79 2.98
C ASN A 416 -28.09 -2.96 3.74
N THR A 417 -28.31 -2.80 5.03
CA THR A 417 -28.96 -3.78 5.92
C THR A 417 -30.47 -3.96 5.64
N GLU A 418 -31.08 -3.13 4.80
CA GLU A 418 -32.44 -3.33 4.27
C GLU A 418 -32.46 -4.16 2.98
N GLY A 419 -31.30 -4.63 2.50
CA GLY A 419 -31.18 -5.42 1.27
C GLY A 419 -31.26 -4.60 -0.02
N LYS A 420 -30.96 -3.29 0.02
CA LYS A 420 -31.14 -2.38 -1.12
C LYS A 420 -29.83 -1.71 -1.52
N ARG A 421 -29.64 -1.50 -2.82
CA ARG A 421 -28.67 -0.52 -3.33
C ARG A 421 -29.18 0.89 -2.99
N PHE A 422 -28.28 1.84 -2.85
CA PHE A 422 -28.61 3.20 -2.39
C PHE A 422 -27.78 4.29 -3.06
N VAL A 423 -26.90 3.92 -4.00
CA VAL A 423 -26.01 4.83 -4.73
C VAL A 423 -25.51 4.15 -6.01
N ASN A 424 -24.98 4.93 -6.95
CA ASN A 424 -24.12 4.38 -8.00
C ASN A 424 -22.83 3.86 -7.37
N ASP A 425 -22.62 2.56 -7.38
CA ASP A 425 -21.52 1.88 -6.69
C ASP A 425 -20.13 2.27 -7.22
N LEU A 426 -20.04 2.82 -8.44
CA LEU A 426 -18.82 3.32 -9.08
C LEU A 426 -18.72 4.85 -9.13
N ALA A 427 -19.60 5.57 -8.42
CA ALA A 427 -19.40 7.00 -8.22
C ALA A 427 -18.10 7.34 -7.46
N GLY A 428 -17.74 8.61 -7.37
CA GLY A 428 -16.58 9.06 -6.62
C GLY A 428 -16.60 8.55 -5.18
N ARG A 429 -15.41 8.33 -4.61
CA ARG A 429 -15.26 7.76 -3.24
C ARG A 429 -16.02 8.52 -2.18
N ASP A 430 -15.98 9.85 -2.26
CA ASP A 430 -16.70 10.76 -1.38
C ASP A 430 -18.22 10.59 -1.49
N VAL A 431 -18.76 10.45 -2.72
CA VAL A 431 -20.19 10.24 -2.97
C VAL A 431 -20.65 8.93 -2.34
N VAL A 432 -19.92 7.83 -2.60
CA VAL A 432 -20.28 6.51 -2.08
C VAL A 432 -20.13 6.50 -0.55
N SER A 433 -19.02 6.97 0.01
CA SER A 433 -18.79 7.01 1.46
C SER A 433 -19.85 7.85 2.19
N GLN A 434 -20.21 9.02 1.65
CA GLN A 434 -21.26 9.86 2.22
C GLN A 434 -22.65 9.23 2.12
N ALA A 435 -22.91 8.42 1.10
CA ALA A 435 -24.15 7.66 0.98
C ALA A 435 -24.19 6.52 2.01
N GLU A 436 -23.09 5.80 2.22
CA GLU A 436 -22.96 4.74 3.23
C GLU A 436 -23.14 5.24 4.65
N LEU A 437 -22.52 6.37 5.01
CA LEU A 437 -22.64 6.98 6.34
C LEU A 437 -24.09 7.38 6.69
N LYS A 438 -24.98 7.46 5.71
CA LYS A 438 -26.43 7.75 5.90
C LYS A 438 -27.27 6.49 6.02
N GLN A 439 -26.68 5.31 5.78
CA GLN A 439 -27.43 4.06 5.87
C GLN A 439 -27.65 3.64 7.32
N PRO A 440 -28.70 2.85 7.62
CA PRO A 440 -28.89 2.24 8.92
C PRO A 440 -27.66 1.44 9.35
N ASP A 441 -27.41 1.35 10.64
CA ASP A 441 -26.38 0.53 11.27
C ASP A 441 -24.92 0.93 10.99
N GLY A 442 -24.65 1.90 10.11
CA GLY A 442 -23.32 2.45 9.84
C GLY A 442 -22.38 1.50 9.09
N TYR A 443 -22.92 0.43 8.47
CA TYR A 443 -22.17 -0.48 7.61
C TYR A 443 -23.04 -1.00 6.47
N CYS A 444 -22.38 -1.50 5.43
CA CYS A 444 -23.00 -2.08 4.23
C CYS A 444 -22.32 -3.41 3.87
N PHE A 445 -22.76 -4.02 2.78
CA PHE A 445 -22.15 -5.22 2.22
C PHE A 445 -21.81 -5.01 0.76
N ILE A 446 -20.59 -5.37 0.35
CA ILE A 446 -20.24 -5.53 -1.06
C ILE A 446 -20.55 -6.98 -1.47
N ILE A 447 -21.29 -7.13 -2.57
CA ILE A 447 -21.79 -8.41 -3.07
C ILE A 447 -21.10 -8.75 -4.38
N PHE A 448 -20.60 -9.98 -4.51
CA PHE A 448 -20.07 -10.57 -5.72
C PHE A 448 -20.42 -12.06 -5.80
N ASP A 449 -20.15 -12.68 -6.94
CA ASP A 449 -20.49 -14.08 -7.21
C ASP A 449 -19.25 -14.92 -7.57
N GLN A 450 -19.44 -16.20 -7.87
CA GLN A 450 -18.35 -17.10 -8.21
C GLN A 450 -17.62 -16.70 -9.51
N HIS A 451 -18.34 -16.15 -10.48
CA HIS A 451 -17.72 -15.71 -11.73
C HIS A 451 -16.72 -14.56 -11.47
N LEU A 452 -17.14 -13.56 -10.70
CA LEU A 452 -16.24 -12.47 -10.31
C LEU A 452 -15.09 -12.96 -9.44
N TYR A 453 -15.33 -13.91 -8.52
CA TYR A 453 -14.28 -14.55 -7.74
C TYR A 453 -13.20 -15.18 -8.64
N ASP A 454 -13.61 -15.92 -9.66
CA ASP A 454 -12.70 -16.62 -10.57
C ASP A 454 -11.89 -15.64 -11.46
N GLU A 455 -12.45 -14.47 -11.79
CA GLU A 455 -11.80 -13.47 -12.64
C GLU A 455 -10.93 -12.46 -11.90
N VAL A 456 -11.28 -12.15 -10.65
CA VAL A 456 -10.62 -11.10 -9.87
C VAL A 456 -9.84 -11.71 -8.71
N GLU A 457 -8.58 -12.06 -8.97
CA GLU A 457 -7.67 -12.73 -8.01
C GLU A 457 -7.62 -12.02 -6.64
N LEU A 458 -7.77 -10.69 -6.62
CA LEU A 458 -7.86 -9.90 -5.37
C LEU A 458 -8.97 -10.36 -4.42
N THR A 459 -10.01 -11.02 -4.90
CA THR A 459 -11.11 -11.53 -4.06
C THR A 459 -10.72 -12.76 -3.25
N HIS A 460 -9.74 -13.53 -3.74
CA HIS A 460 -9.29 -14.77 -3.12
C HIS A 460 -8.82 -14.51 -1.69
N LYS A 461 -8.02 -13.47 -1.45
CA LYS A 461 -7.53 -13.10 -0.12
C LYS A 461 -8.65 -12.83 0.90
N PHE A 462 -9.81 -12.34 0.45
CA PHE A 462 -10.93 -12.07 1.36
C PHE A 462 -11.62 -13.37 1.81
N VAL A 463 -11.70 -14.36 0.90
CA VAL A 463 -12.22 -15.70 1.21
C VAL A 463 -11.26 -16.43 2.14
N GLU A 464 -9.98 -16.47 1.82
CA GLU A 464 -8.93 -17.14 2.60
C GLU A 464 -8.81 -16.57 4.02
N ARG A 465 -9.00 -15.25 4.17
CA ARG A 465 -8.99 -14.57 5.47
C ARG A 465 -10.32 -14.63 6.24
N GLY A 466 -11.32 -15.31 5.70
CA GLY A 466 -12.62 -15.47 6.36
C GLY A 466 -13.45 -14.18 6.46
N PHE A 467 -13.23 -13.20 5.59
CA PHE A 467 -14.02 -11.95 5.57
C PHE A 467 -15.32 -12.09 4.80
N THR A 468 -15.50 -13.18 4.07
CA THR A 468 -16.67 -13.41 3.25
C THR A 468 -17.75 -14.18 3.98
N ILE A 469 -18.98 -13.78 3.74
CA ILE A 469 -20.20 -14.51 4.05
C ILE A 469 -20.66 -15.14 2.74
N THR A 470 -21.07 -16.40 2.73
CA THR A 470 -21.44 -17.12 1.50
C THR A 470 -22.86 -17.65 1.54
N GLY A 471 -23.44 -17.90 0.37
CA GLY A 471 -24.72 -18.58 0.20
C GLY A 471 -24.87 -19.14 -1.22
N GLU A 472 -25.59 -20.29 -1.35
CA GLU A 472 -25.84 -20.94 -2.64
C GLU A 472 -27.02 -20.29 -3.39
N THR A 473 -27.83 -19.50 -2.68
CA THR A 473 -28.90 -18.68 -3.24
C THR A 473 -28.87 -17.27 -2.66
N TYR A 474 -29.53 -16.31 -3.30
CA TYR A 474 -29.64 -14.96 -2.76
C TYR A 474 -30.36 -14.94 -1.40
N GLU A 475 -31.39 -15.77 -1.21
CA GLU A 475 -32.10 -15.91 0.06
C GLU A 475 -31.16 -16.42 1.16
N GLU A 476 -30.36 -17.45 0.87
CA GLU A 476 -29.41 -18.01 1.82
C GLU A 476 -28.33 -17.00 2.18
N LEU A 477 -27.74 -16.32 1.18
CA LEU A 477 -26.75 -15.26 1.42
C LEU A 477 -27.35 -14.16 2.30
N ALA A 478 -28.56 -13.66 1.98
CA ALA A 478 -29.24 -12.64 2.78
C ALA A 478 -29.42 -13.08 4.25
N GLN A 479 -29.83 -14.31 4.49
CA GLN A 479 -29.99 -14.86 5.83
C GLN A 479 -28.64 -14.97 6.56
N ASN A 480 -27.60 -15.42 5.87
CA ASN A 480 -26.25 -15.54 6.43
C ASN A 480 -25.62 -14.16 6.72
N MET A 481 -25.96 -13.12 5.95
CA MET A 481 -25.64 -11.72 6.24
C MET A 481 -26.38 -11.16 7.46
N GLY A 482 -27.36 -11.90 7.99
CA GLY A 482 -28.17 -11.47 9.13
C GLY A 482 -29.39 -10.63 8.77
N LEU A 483 -29.73 -10.50 7.49
CA LEU A 483 -30.93 -9.79 7.04
C LEU A 483 -32.20 -10.55 7.51
N GLN A 484 -33.25 -9.80 7.87
CA GLN A 484 -34.48 -10.39 8.41
C GLN A 484 -35.73 -9.78 7.79
N GLY A 485 -36.84 -10.55 7.78
CA GLY A 485 -38.13 -10.09 7.32
C GLY A 485 -38.11 -9.61 5.86
N ASP A 486 -38.60 -8.40 5.61
CA ASP A 486 -38.70 -7.83 4.26
C ASP A 486 -37.32 -7.56 3.63
N ALA A 487 -36.25 -7.42 4.44
CA ALA A 487 -34.90 -7.16 3.94
C ALA A 487 -34.35 -8.33 3.11
N VAL A 488 -34.73 -9.57 3.42
CA VAL A 488 -34.36 -10.76 2.63
C VAL A 488 -34.98 -10.67 1.23
N GLN A 489 -36.27 -10.37 1.14
CA GLN A 489 -36.95 -10.25 -0.17
C GLN A 489 -36.42 -9.04 -0.95
N ASN A 490 -36.20 -7.89 -0.27
CA ASN A 490 -35.58 -6.73 -0.90
C ASN A 490 -34.23 -7.06 -1.52
N PHE A 491 -33.40 -7.85 -0.84
CA PHE A 491 -32.09 -8.26 -1.36
C PHE A 491 -32.24 -9.12 -2.63
N VAL A 492 -33.12 -10.11 -2.60
CA VAL A 492 -33.41 -10.95 -3.79
C VAL A 492 -33.88 -10.09 -4.96
N ASP A 493 -34.82 -9.18 -4.71
CA ASP A 493 -35.35 -8.27 -5.75
C ASP A 493 -34.25 -7.33 -6.28
N THR A 494 -33.38 -6.84 -5.40
CA THR A 494 -32.23 -6.00 -5.74
C THR A 494 -31.27 -6.73 -6.69
N MET A 495 -30.89 -7.97 -6.35
CA MET A 495 -29.98 -8.76 -7.17
C MET A 495 -30.57 -9.11 -8.55
N ASN A 496 -31.86 -9.47 -8.60
CA ASN A 496 -32.56 -9.72 -9.86
C ASN A 496 -32.63 -8.45 -10.72
N THR A 497 -32.98 -7.30 -10.13
CA THR A 497 -33.01 -6.00 -10.82
C THR A 497 -31.63 -5.61 -11.34
N TRP A 498 -30.58 -5.86 -10.59
CA TRP A 498 -29.21 -5.63 -11.04
C TRP A 498 -28.87 -6.48 -12.27
N ASN A 499 -29.13 -7.78 -12.23
CA ASN A 499 -28.87 -8.68 -13.37
C ASN A 499 -29.67 -8.30 -14.63
N GLU A 500 -30.93 -7.85 -14.47
CA GLU A 500 -31.71 -7.30 -15.58
C GLU A 500 -31.10 -6.01 -16.15
N SER A 501 -30.58 -5.14 -15.28
CA SER A 501 -29.90 -3.90 -15.70
C SER A 501 -28.62 -4.21 -16.47
N VAL A 502 -27.81 -5.18 -16.02
CA VAL A 502 -26.61 -5.65 -16.74
C VAL A 502 -26.98 -6.23 -18.10
N ALA A 503 -27.98 -7.10 -18.16
CA ALA A 503 -28.43 -7.68 -19.43
C ALA A 503 -28.87 -6.60 -20.43
N LYS A 504 -29.55 -5.55 -19.97
CA LYS A 504 -29.98 -4.42 -20.81
C LYS A 504 -28.78 -3.57 -21.25
N TYR A 505 -27.83 -3.28 -20.34
CA TYR A 505 -26.63 -2.56 -20.68
C TYR A 505 -25.81 -3.29 -21.77
N LYS A 506 -25.63 -4.60 -21.63
CA LYS A 506 -24.98 -5.45 -22.66
C LYS A 506 -25.68 -5.42 -24.00
N ALA A 507 -27.00 -5.27 -24.02
CA ALA A 507 -27.81 -5.29 -25.25
C ALA A 507 -27.80 -3.95 -26.01
N ASP A 508 -27.86 -2.83 -25.32
CA ASP A 508 -28.12 -1.51 -25.97
C ASP A 508 -27.34 -0.34 -25.31
N GLY A 509 -26.46 -0.59 -24.31
CA GLY A 509 -25.71 0.43 -23.60
C GLY A 509 -26.53 1.29 -22.65
N THR A 510 -27.78 0.87 -22.31
CA THR A 510 -28.63 1.62 -21.38
C THR A 510 -28.08 1.55 -19.96
N PRO A 511 -27.79 2.70 -19.31
CA PRO A 511 -27.36 2.72 -17.93
C PRO A 511 -28.37 2.10 -16.96
N ASP A 512 -27.93 1.68 -15.78
CA ASP A 512 -28.77 1.25 -14.68
C ASP A 512 -29.83 2.33 -14.35
N ALA A 513 -31.09 1.93 -14.39
CA ALA A 513 -32.21 2.86 -14.26
C ALA A 513 -32.40 3.39 -12.83
N GLU A 514 -31.88 2.68 -11.83
CA GLU A 514 -32.06 3.02 -10.41
C GLU A 514 -31.05 4.08 -9.94
N TRP A 515 -29.77 3.88 -10.25
CA TRP A 515 -28.68 4.74 -9.76
C TRP A 515 -27.79 5.29 -10.87
N GLY A 516 -28.12 5.02 -12.14
CA GLY A 516 -27.43 5.59 -13.30
C GLY A 516 -26.00 5.05 -13.51
N ARG A 517 -25.69 3.85 -13.02
CA ARG A 517 -24.40 3.21 -13.29
C ARG A 517 -24.34 2.84 -14.77
N ASP A 518 -23.24 3.20 -15.45
CA ASP A 518 -23.05 3.09 -16.89
C ASP A 518 -21.71 2.46 -17.29
N ASN A 519 -21.01 1.87 -16.32
CA ASN A 519 -19.75 1.16 -16.53
C ASN A 519 -19.59 0.03 -15.50
N GLY A 520 -18.62 -0.89 -15.73
CA GLY A 520 -18.45 -2.08 -14.90
C GLY A 520 -19.73 -2.91 -14.78
N MET A 521 -20.45 -3.06 -15.90
CA MET A 521 -21.68 -3.82 -16.07
C MET A 521 -21.51 -4.89 -17.16
N ASP A 522 -20.28 -5.40 -17.29
CA ASP A 522 -19.95 -6.41 -18.32
C ASP A 522 -20.44 -7.80 -17.92
N ASP A 523 -20.51 -8.08 -16.61
CA ASP A 523 -20.96 -9.35 -16.07
C ASP A 523 -22.04 -9.16 -15.00
N ASP A 524 -23.01 -10.09 -14.99
CA ASP A 524 -24.04 -10.16 -13.97
C ASP A 524 -23.55 -10.94 -12.73
N LEU A 525 -24.33 -10.94 -11.67
CA LEU A 525 -24.02 -11.63 -10.42
C LEU A 525 -24.97 -12.82 -10.25
N SER A 526 -24.97 -13.76 -11.21
CA SER A 526 -25.92 -14.89 -11.25
C SER A 526 -25.30 -16.27 -11.00
N THR A 527 -23.99 -16.35 -10.83
CA THR A 527 -23.25 -17.62 -10.68
C THR A 527 -22.97 -17.95 -9.20
N ALA A 528 -23.64 -18.97 -8.67
CA ALA A 528 -23.41 -19.42 -7.29
C ALA A 528 -22.04 -20.12 -7.12
N PRO A 529 -21.46 -20.12 -5.91
CA PRO A 529 -21.93 -19.45 -4.70
C PRO A 529 -21.81 -17.93 -4.78
N PHE A 530 -22.61 -17.25 -3.94
CA PHE A 530 -22.58 -15.80 -3.80
C PHE A 530 -21.82 -15.40 -2.54
N TYR A 531 -21.17 -14.25 -2.58
CA TYR A 531 -20.32 -13.74 -1.52
C TYR A 531 -20.75 -12.34 -1.09
N ALA A 532 -20.63 -12.07 0.23
CA ALA A 532 -20.80 -10.75 0.78
C ALA A 532 -19.62 -10.43 1.72
N ILE A 533 -19.09 -9.20 1.65
CA ILE A 533 -18.11 -8.69 2.62
C ILE A 533 -18.73 -7.51 3.35
N LYS A 534 -18.67 -7.53 4.67
CA LYS A 534 -19.12 -6.42 5.52
C LYS A 534 -18.10 -5.28 5.46
N ILE A 535 -18.56 -4.09 5.05
CA ILE A 535 -17.75 -2.90 4.83
C ILE A 535 -18.34 -1.67 5.51
N ALA A 536 -17.50 -0.68 5.76
CA ALA A 536 -17.89 0.69 6.04
C ALA A 536 -16.78 1.66 5.59
N PRO A 537 -17.06 2.98 5.52
CA PRO A 537 -16.03 3.95 5.17
C PRO A 537 -14.86 3.95 6.16
N GLY A 538 -13.64 4.07 5.64
CA GLY A 538 -12.42 4.19 6.43
C GLY A 538 -11.48 5.25 5.86
N ILE A 539 -10.62 5.82 6.72
CA ILE A 539 -9.63 6.82 6.32
C ILE A 539 -8.65 6.20 5.31
N HIS A 540 -8.42 6.91 4.20
CA HIS A 540 -7.62 6.36 3.11
C HIS A 540 -6.49 7.27 2.65
N HIS A 541 -6.77 8.55 2.37
CA HIS A 541 -5.79 9.49 1.83
C HIS A 541 -5.99 10.87 2.46
N THR A 542 -4.89 11.57 2.74
CA THR A 542 -4.93 12.97 3.15
C THR A 542 -4.51 13.82 1.96
N MET A 543 -5.45 14.66 1.43
CA MET A 543 -5.17 15.53 0.29
C MET A 543 -4.38 16.78 0.69
N GLY A 544 -4.40 17.10 1.98
CA GLY A 544 -3.67 18.22 2.54
C GLY A 544 -2.22 17.90 2.86
N GLY A 545 -1.37 18.92 2.79
CA GLY A 545 0.04 18.80 3.08
C GLY A 545 0.82 20.07 2.80
N ILE A 546 2.13 19.91 2.63
CA ILE A 546 3.08 20.99 2.34
C ILE A 546 2.74 21.62 0.99
N LYS A 547 2.67 22.95 0.95
CA LYS A 547 2.46 23.71 -0.28
C LYS A 547 3.71 23.71 -1.13
N ILE A 548 3.57 23.31 -2.39
CA ILE A 548 4.65 23.28 -3.38
C ILE A 548 4.29 24.06 -4.65
N ASN A 549 5.28 24.31 -5.49
CA ASN A 549 5.08 24.77 -6.87
C ASN A 549 5.31 23.62 -7.88
N SER A 550 5.20 23.91 -9.18
CA SER A 550 5.39 22.94 -10.26
C SER A 550 6.81 22.34 -10.37
N ASN A 551 7.78 22.89 -9.66
CA ASN A 551 9.14 22.34 -9.53
C ASN A 551 9.32 21.51 -8.25
N ALA A 552 8.24 21.22 -7.52
CA ALA A 552 8.25 20.57 -6.21
C ALA A 552 9.04 21.36 -5.12
N GLU A 553 9.29 22.65 -5.32
CA GLU A 553 9.92 23.53 -4.32
C GLU A 553 8.89 23.89 -3.24
N VAL A 554 9.29 23.81 -1.98
CA VAL A 554 8.43 24.15 -0.83
C VAL A 554 8.23 25.66 -0.72
N ILE A 555 7.00 26.08 -0.48
CA ILE A 555 6.58 27.47 -0.39
C ILE A 555 6.36 27.86 1.07
N ASP A 556 6.91 29.00 1.51
CA ASP A 556 6.70 29.53 2.85
C ASP A 556 5.33 30.24 3.00
N THR A 557 4.98 30.61 4.22
CA THR A 557 3.73 31.32 4.55
C THR A 557 3.65 32.75 3.96
N ALA A 558 4.75 33.29 3.44
CA ALA A 558 4.80 34.56 2.71
C ALA A 558 4.69 34.40 1.19
N GLY A 559 4.66 33.15 0.70
CA GLY A 559 4.56 32.81 -0.72
C GLY A 559 5.90 32.72 -1.45
N ASN A 560 7.01 32.66 -0.74
CA ASN A 560 8.35 32.51 -1.33
C ASN A 560 8.80 31.05 -1.30
N VAL A 561 9.70 30.67 -2.20
CA VAL A 561 10.39 29.37 -2.14
C VAL A 561 11.33 29.33 -0.92
N ILE A 562 11.32 28.22 -0.18
CA ILE A 562 12.35 27.91 0.82
C ILE A 562 13.52 27.23 0.07
N PRO A 563 14.68 27.92 -0.10
CA PRO A 563 15.77 27.38 -0.89
C PRO A 563 16.29 26.05 -0.32
N GLY A 564 16.60 25.10 -1.20
CA GLY A 564 17.14 23.79 -0.82
C GLY A 564 16.10 22.81 -0.24
N LEU A 565 14.82 23.21 -0.12
CA LEU A 565 13.76 22.34 0.42
C LEU A 565 12.73 21.99 -0.66
N PHE A 566 12.52 20.70 -0.87
CA PHE A 566 11.60 20.12 -1.85
C PHE A 566 10.64 19.13 -1.17
N ALA A 567 9.48 18.87 -1.79
CA ALA A 567 8.56 17.86 -1.29
C ALA A 567 7.78 17.19 -2.44
N ALA A 568 7.39 15.91 -2.26
CA ALA A 568 6.62 15.15 -3.25
C ALA A 568 5.77 14.04 -2.64
N GLY A 569 4.70 13.64 -3.35
CA GLY A 569 3.76 12.61 -2.95
C GLY A 569 2.79 13.10 -1.86
N GLU A 570 2.16 12.18 -1.15
CA GLU A 570 1.08 12.47 -0.18
C GLU A 570 1.47 13.43 0.97
N THR A 571 2.75 13.75 1.15
CA THR A 571 3.19 14.79 2.10
C THR A 571 2.87 16.20 1.62
N THR A 572 2.54 16.37 0.32
CA THR A 572 2.20 17.65 -0.31
C THR A 572 0.70 17.82 -0.45
N GLY A 573 0.24 19.07 -0.44
CA GLY A 573 -1.15 19.42 -0.68
C GLY A 573 -1.35 20.21 -1.98
N GLY A 574 -2.63 20.42 -2.36
CA GLY A 574 -3.03 21.21 -3.52
C GLY A 574 -3.10 20.43 -4.86
N ILE A 575 -2.68 19.17 -4.92
CA ILE A 575 -2.70 18.36 -6.15
C ILE A 575 -4.07 17.70 -6.37
N HIS A 576 -4.69 17.22 -5.29
CA HIS A 576 -5.89 16.39 -5.36
C HIS A 576 -7.19 17.12 -4.96
N GLY A 577 -7.08 18.31 -4.36
CA GLY A 577 -8.22 19.12 -3.93
C GLY A 577 -9.07 18.45 -2.87
N GLY A 578 -10.39 18.44 -3.04
CA GLY A 578 -11.34 17.93 -2.05
C GLY A 578 -11.54 16.41 -2.08
N ASN A 579 -11.13 15.73 -3.17
CA ASN A 579 -11.28 14.28 -3.31
C ASN A 579 -10.31 13.74 -4.37
N ARG A 580 -9.53 12.73 -4.02
CA ARG A 580 -8.50 12.16 -4.91
C ARG A 580 -9.07 11.07 -5.82
N VAL A 581 -8.80 11.18 -7.12
CA VAL A 581 -9.14 10.16 -8.12
C VAL A 581 -8.29 8.89 -7.92
N GLY A 582 -8.91 7.71 -8.06
CA GLY A 582 -8.18 6.45 -8.05
C GLY A 582 -7.04 6.46 -9.08
N GLY A 583 -5.84 5.97 -8.72
CA GLY A 583 -4.65 6.00 -9.59
C GLY A 583 -3.84 7.30 -9.56
N ASN A 584 -4.43 8.46 -9.16
CA ASN A 584 -3.69 9.73 -9.11
C ASN A 584 -2.59 9.76 -8.05
N ALA A 585 -2.74 9.04 -6.91
CA ALA A 585 -1.66 8.99 -5.92
C ALA A 585 -0.39 8.33 -6.46
N VAL A 586 -0.54 7.31 -7.33
CA VAL A 586 0.60 6.65 -7.98
C VAL A 586 1.21 7.58 -9.03
N CYS A 587 0.40 8.27 -9.82
CA CYS A 587 0.86 9.28 -10.76
C CYS A 587 1.63 10.41 -10.05
N ASP A 588 1.07 10.93 -8.95
CA ASP A 588 1.67 11.96 -8.11
C ASP A 588 3.05 11.53 -7.60
N PHE A 589 3.16 10.41 -6.91
CA PHE A 589 4.44 10.03 -6.33
C PHE A 589 5.52 9.69 -7.38
N ILE A 590 5.16 9.22 -8.58
CA ILE A 590 6.13 9.03 -9.66
C ILE A 590 6.48 10.37 -10.32
N VAL A 591 5.49 11.18 -10.70
CA VAL A 591 5.72 12.43 -11.42
C VAL A 591 6.44 13.45 -10.53
N PHE A 592 5.85 13.79 -9.37
CA PHE A 592 6.46 14.76 -8.46
C PHE A 592 7.70 14.22 -7.76
N GLY A 593 7.81 12.90 -7.54
CA GLY A 593 9.05 12.28 -7.08
C GLY A 593 10.21 12.51 -8.06
N ARG A 594 9.98 12.33 -9.38
CA ARG A 594 10.97 12.63 -10.43
C ARG A 594 11.28 14.13 -10.49
N ILE A 595 10.27 14.99 -10.41
CA ILE A 595 10.45 16.46 -10.43
C ILE A 595 11.27 16.89 -9.20
N ALA A 596 10.93 16.41 -7.99
CA ALA A 596 11.66 16.75 -6.77
C ALA A 596 13.11 16.26 -6.82
N GLY A 597 13.35 15.03 -7.27
CA GLY A 597 14.70 14.48 -7.46
C GLY A 597 15.53 15.30 -8.45
N LYS A 598 14.92 15.69 -9.57
CA LYS A 598 15.58 16.57 -10.58
C LYS A 598 15.88 17.95 -10.03
N SER A 599 14.91 18.58 -9.36
CA SER A 599 15.06 19.93 -8.83
C SER A 599 16.09 19.99 -7.71
N ALA A 600 16.06 18.99 -6.79
CA ALA A 600 17.04 18.84 -5.73
C ALA A 600 18.46 18.63 -6.28
N ALA A 601 18.62 17.76 -7.29
CA ALA A 601 19.90 17.55 -7.97
C ALA A 601 20.41 18.83 -8.65
N THR A 602 19.54 19.52 -9.38
CA THR A 602 19.88 20.79 -10.04
C THR A 602 20.30 21.87 -9.03
N PHE A 603 19.62 21.92 -7.88
CA PHE A 603 19.99 22.84 -6.80
C PHE A 603 21.35 22.47 -6.21
N ALA A 604 21.57 21.18 -5.92
CA ALA A 604 22.82 20.67 -5.36
C ALA A 604 24.05 20.92 -6.24
N ASP A 605 23.89 20.92 -7.57
CA ASP A 605 24.97 21.26 -8.52
C ASP A 605 25.43 22.72 -8.41
N ASN A 606 24.58 23.60 -7.88
CA ASN A 606 24.84 25.04 -7.85
C ASN A 606 25.24 25.58 -6.46
N VAL A 607 25.25 24.71 -5.43
CA VAL A 607 25.61 25.11 -4.07
C VAL A 607 26.74 24.24 -3.53
N ALA A 608 27.55 24.79 -2.60
CA ALA A 608 28.54 24.02 -1.88
C ALA A 608 27.87 23.27 -0.72
N LEU A 609 28.49 22.16 -0.27
CA LEU A 609 28.13 21.55 1.00
C LEU A 609 28.28 22.58 2.15
N PRO A 610 27.30 22.68 3.06
CA PRO A 610 27.41 23.51 4.23
C PRO A 610 28.66 23.09 5.02
N ASN A 611 29.38 24.04 5.61
CA ASN A 611 30.54 23.70 6.43
C ASN A 611 30.07 22.96 7.67
N ALA A 612 30.59 21.76 7.89
CA ALA A 612 30.48 21.09 9.18
C ALA A 612 31.09 22.01 10.25
N ALA A 613 30.31 22.41 11.25
CA ALA A 613 30.70 23.41 12.25
C ALA A 613 31.68 22.83 13.28
#